data_54f1ece5177b30969a235ab74cdd12e6
#
_entry.id   54f1ece5177b30969a235ab74cdd12e6
#
_cell.length_a   1.000
_cell.length_b   1.000
_cell.length_c   1.000
_cell.angle_alpha   90.00
_cell.angle_beta   90.00
_cell.angle_gamma   90.00
#
_symmetry.space_group_name_H-M   'P 1'
#
loop_
_entity.id
_entity.type
_entity.pdbx_description
1 polymer ?
#
loop_
_entity_poly.entity_id
_entity_poly.type
_entity_poly.pdbx_seq_one_letter_code
_entity_poly.pdbx_strand_id
1 'polypeptide(L)'
;FLGSELDATMHYPFRTAVLDFLLGKIRAQAACDAFWTIQEHYPKENLYAALNLIGSHDRARVLTVLGGDVNALKMAMFLQFALPGVPSIYYGDEAGMTGGTDPYNRGSFPWGKGNAPLTDFVRSLTAMYQETPLLRRGECEMVFFGENVLGCRRFDESGSVLALVNRGEVAVECFGVTVPGRGYILE
;
A
#
# COMPACT_ATOMS: atom_id res chain seq x y z
N PHE A 1 4.89 15.64 15.52
CA PHE A 1 3.79 15.95 14.61
C PHE A 1 2.47 15.69 15.33
N LEU A 2 1.82 16.73 15.82
CA LEU A 2 0.61 16.63 16.64
C LEU A 2 -0.60 17.34 15.99
N GLY A 3 -0.50 17.74 14.72
CA GLY A 3 -1.58 18.37 13.97
C GLY A 3 -1.78 19.86 14.21
N SER A 4 -0.98 20.48 15.08
CA SER A 4 -1.05 21.92 15.35
C SER A 4 -0.17 22.76 14.42
N GLU A 5 0.79 22.15 13.74
CA GLU A 5 1.78 22.82 12.89
C GLU A 5 1.68 22.39 11.43
N LEU A 6 1.40 21.10 11.17
CA LEU A 6 1.31 20.49 9.85
C LEU A 6 0.06 19.62 9.76
N ASP A 7 -0.66 19.72 8.65
CA ASP A 7 -1.86 18.92 8.40
C ASP A 7 -1.52 17.50 7.93
N ALA A 8 -0.42 17.33 7.19
CA ALA A 8 -0.02 16.05 6.60
C ALA A 8 1.49 15.90 6.53
N THR A 9 1.95 14.67 6.31
CA THR A 9 3.37 14.35 6.12
C THR A 9 3.54 13.26 5.07
N MET A 10 4.76 13.14 4.52
CA MET A 10 5.17 11.99 3.71
C MET A 10 5.31 10.77 4.62
N HIS A 11 4.47 9.76 4.41
CA HIS A 11 4.30 8.63 5.36
C HIS A 11 5.37 7.54 5.17
N TYR A 12 6.62 7.85 5.47
CA TYR A 12 7.72 6.87 5.38
C TYR A 12 7.57 5.66 6.32
N PRO A 13 7.00 5.77 7.54
CA PRO A 13 6.69 4.58 8.35
C PRO A 13 5.77 3.59 7.64
N PHE A 14 4.74 4.08 6.94
CA PHE A 14 3.89 3.25 6.06
C PHE A 14 4.73 2.49 5.02
N ARG A 15 5.56 3.22 4.27
CA ARG A 15 6.44 2.62 3.25
C ARG A 15 7.30 1.50 3.83
N THR A 16 7.90 1.74 4.98
CA THR A 16 8.78 0.76 5.63
C THR A 16 8.02 -0.50 6.00
N ALA A 17 6.86 -0.38 6.68
CA ALA A 17 6.05 -1.52 7.09
C ALA A 17 5.58 -2.37 5.89
N VAL A 18 5.08 -1.72 4.81
CA VAL A 18 4.62 -2.40 3.59
C VAL A 18 5.77 -3.14 2.91
N LEU A 19 6.89 -2.47 2.67
CA LEU A 19 7.99 -3.08 1.93
C LEU A 19 8.71 -4.16 2.73
N ASP A 20 8.91 -3.98 4.03
CA ASP A 20 9.53 -5.00 4.87
C ASP A 20 8.64 -6.24 5.01
N PHE A 21 7.32 -6.06 5.05
CA PHE A 21 6.39 -7.19 4.94
C PHE A 21 6.53 -7.91 3.59
N LEU A 22 6.42 -7.22 2.47
CA LEU A 22 6.47 -7.86 1.14
C LEU A 22 7.82 -8.50 0.81
N LEU A 23 8.91 -7.95 1.34
CA LEU A 23 10.26 -8.52 1.23
C LEU A 23 10.50 -9.70 2.18
N GLY A 24 9.55 -10.07 3.02
CA GLY A 24 9.70 -11.17 3.98
C GLY A 24 10.60 -10.87 5.17
N LYS A 25 10.99 -9.61 5.38
CA LYS A 25 11.81 -9.20 6.54
C LYS A 25 11.04 -9.24 7.85
N ILE A 26 9.73 -8.98 7.79
CA ILE A 26 8.81 -9.09 8.94
C ILE A 26 7.61 -9.96 8.57
N ARG A 27 6.98 -10.58 9.58
CA ARG A 27 5.73 -11.34 9.42
C ARG A 27 4.53 -10.40 9.39
N ALA A 28 3.39 -10.89 8.91
CA ALA A 28 2.16 -10.11 8.82
C ALA A 28 1.74 -9.51 10.17
N GLN A 29 1.87 -10.26 11.26
CA GLN A 29 1.60 -9.74 12.62
C GLN A 29 2.47 -8.52 12.94
N ALA A 30 3.78 -8.60 12.73
CA ALA A 30 4.68 -7.47 13.03
C ALA A 30 4.39 -6.24 12.15
N ALA A 31 3.97 -6.44 10.89
CA ALA A 31 3.50 -5.35 10.06
C ALA A 31 2.19 -4.74 10.59
N CYS A 32 1.25 -5.58 11.02
CA CYS A 32 0.01 -5.15 11.68
C CYS A 32 0.30 -4.32 12.93
N ASP A 33 1.20 -4.78 13.81
CA ASP A 33 1.63 -4.08 15.03
C ASP A 33 2.28 -2.72 14.71
N ALA A 34 3.07 -2.65 13.63
CA ALA A 34 3.66 -1.38 13.16
C ALA A 34 2.58 -0.37 12.73
N PHE A 35 1.53 -0.82 12.03
CA PHE A 35 0.41 0.06 11.66
C PHE A 35 -0.44 0.46 12.87
N TRP A 36 -0.65 -0.43 13.83
CA TRP A 36 -1.28 -0.10 15.10
C TRP A 36 -0.52 1.02 15.83
N THR A 37 0.80 0.89 15.94
CA THR A 37 1.67 1.90 16.55
C THR A 37 1.54 3.25 15.82
N ILE A 38 1.47 3.24 14.50
CA ILE A 38 1.25 4.46 13.70
C ILE A 38 -0.11 5.09 14.04
N GLN A 39 -1.19 4.29 14.09
CA GLN A 39 -2.54 4.77 14.42
C GLN A 39 -2.63 5.38 15.82
N GLU A 40 -1.90 4.83 16.80
CA GLU A 40 -1.87 5.36 18.17
C GLU A 40 -1.10 6.68 18.31
N HIS A 41 -0.07 6.89 17.46
CA HIS A 41 0.82 8.05 17.58
C HIS A 41 0.40 9.25 16.73
N TYR A 42 -0.50 9.07 15.76
CA TYR A 42 -0.97 10.16 14.92
C TYR A 42 -2.42 10.52 15.26
N PRO A 43 -2.76 11.82 15.38
CA PRO A 43 -4.16 12.22 15.36
C PRO A 43 -4.84 11.68 14.10
N LYS A 44 -6.09 11.22 14.23
CA LYS A 44 -6.80 10.55 13.15
C LYS A 44 -6.83 11.38 11.86
N GLU A 45 -7.17 12.66 11.97
CA GLU A 45 -7.27 13.56 10.82
C GLU A 45 -5.93 13.69 10.08
N ASN A 46 -4.83 13.74 10.82
CA ASN A 46 -3.48 13.83 10.26
C ASN A 46 -3.03 12.51 9.62
N LEU A 47 -3.41 11.37 10.21
CA LEU A 47 -3.16 10.06 9.61
C LEU A 47 -3.90 9.91 8.28
N TYR A 48 -5.18 10.34 8.23
CA TYR A 48 -5.99 10.24 7.01
C TYR A 48 -5.58 11.25 5.94
N ALA A 49 -4.88 12.32 6.31
CA ALA A 49 -4.28 13.28 5.38
C ALA A 49 -2.84 12.91 4.99
N ALA A 50 -2.18 11.98 5.71
CA ALA A 50 -0.81 11.59 5.43
C ALA A 50 -0.67 10.96 4.03
N LEU A 51 0.42 11.30 3.34
CA LEU A 51 0.68 10.82 1.98
C LEU A 51 1.31 9.43 2.02
N ASN A 52 0.50 8.39 1.83
CA ASN A 52 0.97 7.02 1.71
C ASN A 52 1.83 6.89 0.46
N LEU A 53 3.13 6.73 0.61
CA LEU A 53 4.07 6.54 -0.49
C LEU A 53 4.77 5.19 -0.40
N ILE A 54 5.09 4.60 -1.55
CA ILE A 54 5.97 3.42 -1.64
C ILE A 54 7.25 3.77 -2.42
N GLY A 55 7.20 4.78 -3.26
CA GLY A 55 8.33 5.36 -4.01
C GLY A 55 8.47 6.85 -3.77
N SER A 56 9.67 7.39 -3.93
CA SER A 56 9.98 8.82 -3.88
C SER A 56 11.29 9.13 -4.59
N HIS A 57 11.55 10.42 -4.80
CA HIS A 57 12.82 10.89 -5.38
C HIS A 57 14.04 10.71 -4.45
N ASP A 58 13.81 10.40 -3.16
CA ASP A 58 14.88 10.19 -2.16
C ASP A 58 15.30 8.71 -2.02
N ARG A 59 14.62 7.82 -2.70
CA ARG A 59 14.81 6.37 -2.55
C ARG A 59 14.95 5.70 -3.90
N ALA A 60 15.60 4.53 -3.92
CA ALA A 60 15.57 3.65 -5.08
C ALA A 60 14.12 3.34 -5.47
N ARG A 61 13.87 3.19 -6.78
CA ARG A 61 12.55 2.84 -7.33
C ARG A 61 11.99 1.60 -6.64
N VAL A 62 10.71 1.63 -6.30
CA VAL A 62 10.06 0.55 -5.56
C VAL A 62 10.18 -0.80 -6.28
N LEU A 63 10.02 -0.85 -7.61
CA LEU A 63 10.17 -2.09 -8.37
C LEU A 63 11.62 -2.64 -8.29
N THR A 64 12.63 -1.76 -8.23
CA THR A 64 14.02 -2.18 -7.99
C THR A 64 14.21 -2.75 -6.58
N VAL A 65 13.61 -2.12 -5.56
CA VAL A 65 13.64 -2.60 -4.17
C VAL A 65 12.99 -3.97 -4.04
N LEU A 66 11.92 -4.21 -4.78
CA LEU A 66 11.18 -5.48 -4.83
C LEU A 66 11.82 -6.52 -5.78
N GLY A 67 13.05 -6.27 -6.27
CA GLY A 67 13.76 -7.23 -7.13
C GLY A 67 13.14 -7.44 -8.51
N GLY A 68 12.34 -6.50 -9.01
CA GLY A 68 11.63 -6.61 -10.28
C GLY A 68 10.28 -7.35 -10.18
N ASP A 69 9.85 -7.71 -8.98
CA ASP A 69 8.59 -8.44 -8.76
C ASP A 69 7.37 -7.52 -8.92
N VAL A 70 6.72 -7.63 -10.07
CA VAL A 70 5.53 -6.84 -10.41
C VAL A 70 4.32 -7.22 -9.54
N ASN A 71 4.18 -8.47 -9.09
CA ASN A 71 3.08 -8.88 -8.21
C ASN A 71 3.25 -8.28 -6.80
N ALA A 72 4.48 -8.28 -6.28
CA ALA A 72 4.79 -7.59 -5.03
C ALA A 72 4.52 -6.07 -5.14
N LEU A 73 4.85 -5.45 -6.28
CA LEU A 73 4.53 -4.05 -6.54
C LEU A 73 3.02 -3.80 -6.56
N LYS A 74 2.23 -4.66 -7.21
CA LYS A 74 0.77 -4.56 -7.21
C LYS A 74 0.19 -4.69 -5.79
N MET A 75 0.69 -5.62 -4.97
CA MET A 75 0.28 -5.74 -3.57
C MET A 75 0.65 -4.49 -2.74
N ALA A 76 1.84 -3.91 -2.95
CA ALA A 76 2.24 -2.67 -2.30
C ALA A 76 1.32 -1.50 -2.68
N MET A 77 1.02 -1.35 -3.97
CA MET A 77 0.08 -0.33 -4.47
C MET A 77 -1.33 -0.56 -3.94
N PHE A 78 -1.81 -1.80 -3.89
CA PHE A 78 -3.12 -2.11 -3.33
C PHE A 78 -3.21 -1.67 -1.86
N LEU A 79 -2.22 -1.98 -1.01
CA LEU A 79 -2.16 -1.52 0.38
C LEU A 79 -2.08 0.01 0.47
N GLN A 80 -1.40 0.67 -0.47
CA GLN A 80 -1.31 2.13 -0.54
C GLN A 80 -2.67 2.80 -0.70
N PHE A 81 -3.60 2.17 -1.43
CA PHE A 81 -4.96 2.65 -1.63
C PHE A 81 -5.94 2.17 -0.54
N ALA A 82 -5.69 1.03 0.09
CA ALA A 82 -6.60 0.41 1.06
C ALA A 82 -6.44 0.96 2.49
N LEU A 83 -5.20 1.25 2.91
CA LEU A 83 -4.90 1.72 4.26
C LEU A 83 -5.17 3.21 4.44
N PRO A 84 -5.44 3.68 5.69
CA PRO A 84 -5.68 5.09 5.97
C PRO A 84 -4.56 5.99 5.46
N GLY A 85 -4.93 7.09 4.84
CA GLY A 85 -4.03 8.06 4.21
C GLY A 85 -4.41 8.34 2.76
N VAL A 86 -3.65 9.19 2.11
CA VAL A 86 -3.83 9.57 0.71
C VAL A 86 -2.80 8.83 -0.15
N PRO A 87 -3.21 8.01 -1.13
CA PRO A 87 -2.28 7.36 -2.04
C PRO A 87 -1.41 8.39 -2.77
N SER A 88 -0.09 8.28 -2.66
CA SER A 88 0.88 9.18 -3.30
C SER A 88 1.81 8.37 -4.21
N ILE A 89 1.59 8.45 -5.51
CA ILE A 89 2.36 7.70 -6.51
C ILE A 89 3.52 8.56 -6.99
N TYR A 90 4.74 8.05 -6.85
CA TYR A 90 5.91 8.66 -7.47
C TYR A 90 5.88 8.36 -8.97
N TYR A 91 6.04 9.40 -9.81
CA TYR A 91 5.93 9.26 -11.26
C TYR A 91 6.76 8.10 -11.81
N GLY A 92 6.17 7.32 -12.68
CA GLY A 92 6.82 6.17 -13.33
C GLY A 92 6.75 4.85 -12.55
N ASP A 93 6.37 4.85 -11.26
CA ASP A 93 6.13 3.60 -10.54
C ASP A 93 4.93 2.87 -11.16
N GLU A 94 3.90 3.61 -11.61
CA GLU A 94 2.75 3.10 -12.37
C GLU A 94 3.12 2.56 -13.76
N ALA A 95 4.26 2.98 -14.28
CA ALA A 95 4.80 2.50 -15.56
C ALA A 95 5.85 1.39 -15.40
N GLY A 96 6.12 0.97 -14.15
CA GLY A 96 7.10 -0.07 -13.86
C GLY A 96 8.55 0.38 -14.00
N MET A 97 8.84 1.67 -13.80
CA MET A 97 10.21 2.18 -13.84
C MET A 97 11.08 1.53 -12.76
N THR A 98 12.30 1.22 -13.13
CA THR A 98 13.38 0.77 -12.25
C THR A 98 14.46 1.86 -12.13
N GLY A 99 15.26 1.78 -11.09
CA GLY A 99 16.38 2.69 -10.85
C GLY A 99 16.91 2.53 -9.43
N GLY A 100 18.22 2.61 -9.27
CA GLY A 100 18.91 2.57 -7.97
C GLY A 100 18.74 3.89 -7.20
N THR A 101 19.74 4.22 -6.40
CA THR A 101 19.81 5.51 -5.70
C THR A 101 19.99 6.67 -6.66
N ASP A 102 19.79 7.91 -6.17
CA ASP A 102 20.04 9.14 -6.92
C ASP A 102 21.39 9.10 -7.69
N PRO A 103 21.41 9.51 -8.97
CA PRO A 103 20.33 10.06 -9.80
C PRO A 103 19.50 9.03 -10.57
N TYR A 104 19.79 7.74 -10.45
CA TYR A 104 19.22 6.68 -11.28
C TYR A 104 17.71 6.44 -11.03
N ASN A 105 17.20 6.85 -9.86
CA ASN A 105 15.77 6.83 -9.52
C ASN A 105 14.96 7.97 -10.18
N ARG A 106 15.63 8.95 -10.81
CA ARG A 106 15.01 10.15 -11.41
C ARG A 106 15.06 10.14 -12.95
N GLY A 107 15.05 8.96 -13.56
CA GLY A 107 15.02 8.81 -15.01
C GLY A 107 13.78 9.45 -15.64
N SER A 108 13.85 9.76 -16.93
CA SER A 108 12.72 10.30 -17.70
C SER A 108 11.57 9.31 -17.77
N PHE A 109 10.33 9.82 -17.77
CA PHE A 109 9.14 8.97 -17.91
C PHE A 109 9.16 8.21 -19.24
N PRO A 110 8.89 6.89 -19.28
CA PRO A 110 9.02 6.05 -20.47
C PRO A 110 7.77 6.14 -21.36
N TRP A 111 7.52 7.29 -21.95
CA TRP A 111 6.36 7.52 -22.81
C TRP A 111 6.22 6.45 -23.90
N GLY A 112 5.08 5.75 -23.92
CA GLY A 112 4.78 4.67 -24.88
C GLY A 112 5.61 3.39 -24.73
N LYS A 113 6.48 3.29 -23.69
CA LYS A 113 7.36 2.14 -23.43
C LYS A 113 7.21 1.55 -22.02
N GLY A 114 6.28 2.07 -21.22
CA GLY A 114 6.01 1.58 -19.87
C GLY A 114 5.24 0.26 -19.86
N ASN A 115 5.08 -0.31 -18.65
CA ASN A 115 4.27 -1.50 -18.41
C ASN A 115 2.78 -1.14 -18.45
N ALA A 116 2.14 -1.25 -19.62
CA ALA A 116 0.73 -0.91 -19.81
C ALA A 116 -0.22 -1.68 -18.85
N PRO A 117 -0.08 -3.02 -18.66
CA PRO A 117 -0.90 -3.75 -17.69
C PRO A 117 -0.78 -3.23 -16.24
N LEU A 118 0.39 -2.74 -15.82
CA LEU A 118 0.57 -2.12 -14.51
C LEU A 118 -0.10 -0.74 -14.45
N THR A 119 0.01 0.05 -15.51
CA THR A 119 -0.69 1.34 -15.60
C THR A 119 -2.21 1.16 -15.53
N ASP A 120 -2.76 0.16 -16.23
CA ASP A 120 -4.19 -0.15 -16.19
C ASP A 120 -4.61 -0.64 -14.80
N PHE A 121 -3.77 -1.41 -14.13
CA PHE A 121 -3.98 -1.80 -12.74
C PHE A 121 -4.07 -0.57 -11.81
N VAL A 122 -3.17 0.40 -11.92
CA VAL A 122 -3.21 1.62 -11.12
C VAL A 122 -4.48 2.44 -11.41
N ARG A 123 -4.94 2.48 -12.66
CA ARG A 123 -6.23 3.09 -13.00
C ARG A 123 -7.39 2.39 -12.30
N SER A 124 -7.38 1.04 -12.26
CA SER A 124 -8.42 0.28 -11.54
C SER A 124 -8.39 0.53 -10.04
N LEU A 125 -7.20 0.66 -9.42
CA LEU A 125 -7.08 1.06 -8.01
C LEU A 125 -7.64 2.46 -7.76
N THR A 126 -7.40 3.39 -8.67
CA THR A 126 -7.92 4.76 -8.57
C THR A 126 -9.45 4.76 -8.64
N ALA A 127 -10.04 4.01 -9.57
CA ALA A 127 -11.49 3.86 -9.68
C ALA A 127 -12.06 3.21 -8.39
N MET A 128 -11.49 2.09 -7.94
CA MET A 128 -11.86 1.41 -6.70
C MET A 128 -11.86 2.39 -5.50
N TYR A 129 -10.82 3.20 -5.35
CA TYR A 129 -10.70 4.17 -4.27
C TYR A 129 -11.76 5.28 -4.36
N GLN A 130 -12.10 5.74 -5.57
CA GLN A 130 -13.13 6.74 -5.79
C GLN A 130 -14.54 6.19 -5.55
N GLU A 131 -14.80 4.96 -5.95
CA GLU A 131 -16.10 4.28 -5.86
C GLU A 131 -16.38 3.70 -4.46
N THR A 132 -15.34 3.54 -3.61
CA THR A 132 -15.45 2.97 -2.26
C THR A 132 -15.19 4.04 -1.19
N PRO A 133 -16.21 4.79 -0.74
CA PRO A 133 -16.04 5.86 0.25
C PRO A 133 -15.38 5.38 1.57
N LEU A 134 -15.61 4.13 1.96
CA LEU A 134 -15.01 3.52 3.14
C LEU A 134 -13.47 3.55 3.11
N LEU A 135 -12.83 3.39 1.96
CA LEU A 135 -11.37 3.47 1.83
C LEU A 135 -10.83 4.88 2.15
N ARG A 136 -11.66 5.91 1.95
CA ARG A 136 -11.28 7.31 2.18
C ARG A 136 -11.61 7.80 3.58
N ARG A 137 -12.72 7.37 4.17
CA ARG A 137 -13.29 7.95 5.39
C ARG A 137 -13.62 6.94 6.48
N GLY A 138 -13.76 5.65 6.13
CA GLY A 138 -14.11 4.60 7.09
C GLY A 138 -13.07 4.44 8.17
N GLU A 139 -13.47 3.99 9.35
CA GLU A 139 -12.57 3.51 10.39
C GLU A 139 -11.68 2.39 9.85
N CYS A 140 -10.58 2.12 10.53
CA CYS A 140 -9.65 1.10 10.10
C CYS A 140 -9.28 0.18 11.25
N GLU A 141 -9.53 -1.11 11.06
CA GLU A 141 -9.04 -2.18 11.90
C GLU A 141 -8.00 -2.98 11.09
N MET A 142 -6.76 -3.03 11.57
CA MET A 142 -5.73 -3.85 10.94
C MET A 142 -5.98 -5.32 11.22
N VAL A 143 -5.81 -6.17 10.21
CA VAL A 143 -6.00 -7.62 10.32
C VAL A 143 -4.84 -8.38 9.67
N PHE A 144 -4.55 -9.57 10.20
CA PHE A 144 -3.57 -10.48 9.62
C PHE A 144 -4.00 -11.94 9.79
N PHE A 145 -3.46 -12.82 8.95
CA PHE A 145 -3.65 -14.27 9.08
C PHE A 145 -2.36 -15.02 8.75
N GLY A 146 -1.91 -15.84 9.70
CA GLY A 146 -0.62 -16.52 9.57
C GLY A 146 0.54 -15.55 9.42
N GLU A 147 1.51 -15.91 8.60
CA GLU A 147 2.72 -15.10 8.39
C GLU A 147 2.63 -14.21 7.15
N ASN A 148 1.70 -14.51 6.23
CA ASN A 148 1.73 -14.00 4.86
C ASN A 148 0.52 -13.18 4.44
N VAL A 149 -0.57 -13.15 5.22
CA VAL A 149 -1.76 -12.35 4.89
C VAL A 149 -1.83 -11.12 5.80
N LEU A 150 -1.87 -9.95 5.19
CA LEU A 150 -1.97 -8.64 5.86
C LEU A 150 -3.04 -7.80 5.19
N GLY A 151 -3.75 -7.02 5.96
CA GLY A 151 -4.71 -6.06 5.42
C GLY A 151 -5.47 -5.31 6.48
N CYS A 152 -6.64 -4.82 6.12
CA CYS A 152 -7.50 -4.08 7.04
C CYS A 152 -8.97 -4.30 6.71
N ARG A 153 -9.80 -4.13 7.73
CA ARG A 153 -11.23 -3.86 7.57
C ARG A 153 -11.43 -2.35 7.62
N ARG A 154 -12.07 -1.79 6.60
CA ARG A 154 -12.52 -0.39 6.59
C ARG A 154 -14.02 -0.41 6.81
N PHE A 155 -14.53 0.41 7.74
CA PHE A 155 -15.95 0.35 8.11
C PHE A 155 -16.49 1.69 8.62
N ASP A 156 -17.79 1.85 8.54
CA ASP A 156 -18.58 2.89 9.18
C ASP A 156 -20.02 2.37 9.41
N GLU A 157 -20.95 3.26 9.71
CA GLU A 157 -22.36 2.90 9.91
C GLU A 157 -23.05 2.32 8.66
N SER A 158 -22.52 2.59 7.47
CA SER A 158 -23.07 2.09 6.19
C SER A 158 -22.64 0.67 5.85
N GLY A 159 -21.57 0.15 6.48
CA GLY A 159 -21.07 -1.20 6.23
C GLY A 159 -19.57 -1.33 6.41
N SER A 160 -19.01 -2.37 5.82
CA SER A 160 -17.57 -2.62 5.87
C SER A 160 -17.06 -3.22 4.57
N VAL A 161 -15.77 -2.99 4.30
CA VAL A 161 -15.01 -3.68 3.25
C VAL A 161 -13.74 -4.27 3.86
N LEU A 162 -13.33 -5.43 3.37
CA LEU A 162 -12.13 -6.14 3.78
C LEU A 162 -11.10 -6.11 2.66
N ALA A 163 -9.95 -5.50 2.92
CA ALA A 163 -8.84 -5.39 1.98
C ALA A 163 -7.67 -6.26 2.46
N LEU A 164 -7.29 -7.28 1.71
CA LEU A 164 -6.25 -8.22 2.08
C LEU A 164 -5.23 -8.41 0.95
N VAL A 165 -3.96 -8.59 1.32
CA VAL A 165 -2.89 -9.09 0.45
C VAL A 165 -2.32 -10.38 1.03
N ASN A 166 -1.93 -11.30 0.15
CA ASN A 166 -1.25 -12.54 0.50
C ASN A 166 0.07 -12.61 -0.28
N ARG A 167 1.19 -12.44 0.43
CA ARG A 167 2.53 -12.55 -0.17
C ARG A 167 2.98 -14.01 -0.35
N GLY A 168 2.28 -14.98 0.26
CA GLY A 168 2.54 -16.41 0.11
C GLY A 168 2.18 -16.92 -1.29
N GLU A 169 2.75 -18.05 -1.68
CA GLU A 169 2.57 -18.63 -3.03
C GLU A 169 1.20 -19.29 -3.20
N VAL A 170 0.58 -19.74 -2.11
CA VAL A 170 -0.67 -20.52 -2.12
C VAL A 170 -1.84 -19.67 -1.66
N ALA A 171 -3.00 -19.87 -2.26
CA ALA A 171 -4.24 -19.24 -1.80
C ALA A 171 -4.58 -19.67 -0.37
N VAL A 172 -5.16 -18.76 0.40
CA VAL A 172 -5.49 -18.97 1.81
C VAL A 172 -6.95 -18.59 2.07
N GLU A 173 -7.67 -19.48 2.75
CA GLU A 173 -9.00 -19.20 3.29
C GLU A 173 -8.88 -18.52 4.66
N CYS A 174 -9.34 -17.28 4.77
CA CYS A 174 -9.37 -16.54 6.03
C CYS A 174 -10.46 -15.47 6.01
N PHE A 175 -11.00 -15.12 7.16
CA PHE A 175 -12.06 -14.10 7.31
C PHE A 175 -13.30 -14.35 6.43
N GLY A 176 -13.57 -15.61 6.03
CA GLY A 176 -14.69 -15.99 5.17
C GLY A 176 -14.46 -15.77 3.67
N VAL A 177 -13.23 -15.46 3.25
CA VAL A 177 -12.87 -15.21 1.84
C VAL A 177 -11.61 -15.98 1.44
N THR A 178 -11.46 -16.21 0.13
CA THR A 178 -10.23 -16.80 -0.45
C THR A 178 -9.29 -15.69 -0.91
N VAL A 179 -8.11 -15.57 -0.28
CA VAL A 179 -7.07 -14.65 -0.72
C VAL A 179 -6.08 -15.38 -1.62
N PRO A 180 -5.99 -15.04 -2.92
CA PRO A 180 -5.11 -15.74 -3.85
C PRO A 180 -3.64 -15.61 -3.42
N GLY A 181 -2.84 -16.65 -3.72
CA GLY A 181 -1.40 -16.58 -3.52
C GLY A 181 -0.79 -15.48 -4.39
N ARG A 182 0.17 -14.75 -3.85
CA ARG A 182 0.81 -13.59 -4.49
C ARG A 182 -0.18 -12.58 -5.06
N GLY A 183 -1.25 -12.33 -4.30
CA GLY A 183 -2.38 -11.54 -4.75
C GLY A 183 -3.05 -10.73 -3.65
N TYR A 184 -4.20 -10.20 -3.98
CA TYR A 184 -4.99 -9.32 -3.12
C TYR A 184 -6.49 -9.48 -3.42
N ILE A 185 -7.31 -9.02 -2.47
CA ILE A 185 -8.77 -8.90 -2.63
C ILE A 185 -9.28 -7.63 -1.96
N LEU A 186 -10.42 -7.14 -2.43
CA LEU A 186 -11.32 -6.22 -1.73
C LEU A 186 -12.71 -6.85 -1.74
N GLU A 187 -13.28 -7.08 -0.55
CA GLU A 187 -14.60 -7.71 -0.34
C GLU A 187 -15.49 -6.87 0.58
#